data_427cafdb1a2504e8fe529b69dbf69e6a
#
_entry.id   427cafdb1a2504e8fe529b69dbf69e6a
#
_cell.length_a   1.000
_cell.length_b   1.000
_cell.length_c   1.000
_cell.angle_alpha   90.00
_cell.angle_beta   90.00
_cell.angle_gamma   90.00
#
_symmetry.space_group_name_H-M   'P 1'
#
loop_
_entity.id
_entity.type
_entity.pdbx_description
1 polymer ?
#
loop_
_entity_poly.entity_id
_entity_poly.type
_entity_poly.pdbx_seq_one_letter_code
_entity_poly.pdbx_strand_id
1 'polypeptide(L)'
;VSANYGFNHFVTGNAAFTYNRPKASYRFIYNTKYEDDVVNTTLDRTLHHTANQTLQKMQATRYTYNNNLGLGADFRINSRNTLNLDLKCIIPRLNVSQNLQNTFVGHGFDKTESRHNDVTWNRENLEATIAYKHIIKPEISDISIKGSISKIWGHRPSYYFLEGNEVNRSNSGGSPFITALQGDYTRKYKVGVLGAGAKV
;
A
#
# COMPACT_ATOMS: atom_id res chain seq x y z
N VAL A 1 24.89 7.71 16.98
CA VAL A 1 23.91 8.79 16.88
C VAL A 1 23.48 8.92 15.42
N SER A 2 22.20 9.06 15.15
CA SER A 2 21.66 9.30 13.80
C SER A 2 20.79 10.55 13.81
N ALA A 3 20.86 11.34 12.74
CA ALA A 3 20.00 12.48 12.50
C ALA A 3 19.41 12.39 11.10
N ASN A 4 18.12 12.65 10.97
CA ASN A 4 17.38 12.65 9.70
C ASN A 4 16.71 14.01 9.54
N TYR A 5 16.76 14.55 8.33
CA TYR A 5 16.02 15.73 7.92
C TYR A 5 15.63 15.61 6.45
N GLY A 6 14.56 16.26 6.04
CA GLY A 6 14.09 16.15 4.65
C GLY A 6 13.09 17.22 4.26
N PHE A 7 12.77 17.25 2.98
CA PHE A 7 11.69 18.03 2.38
C PHE A 7 10.67 17.09 1.78
N ASN A 8 9.41 17.46 1.87
CA ASN A 8 8.31 16.70 1.30
C ASN A 8 7.37 17.67 0.58
N HIS A 9 7.11 17.38 -0.71
CA HIS A 9 6.10 18.05 -1.49
C HIS A 9 5.07 17.01 -1.93
N PHE A 10 3.80 17.34 -1.84
CA PHE A 10 2.76 16.45 -2.30
C PHE A 10 1.63 17.20 -3.01
N VAL A 11 1.04 16.54 -3.97
CA VAL A 11 -0.18 16.99 -4.67
C VAL A 11 -1.20 15.86 -4.59
N THR A 12 -2.43 16.20 -4.22
CA THR A 12 -3.54 15.25 -4.19
C THR A 12 -4.69 15.74 -5.05
N GLY A 13 -5.35 14.82 -5.72
CA GLY A 13 -6.56 15.07 -6.49
C GLY A 13 -7.62 14.04 -6.16
N ASN A 14 -8.87 14.48 -6.00
CA ASN A 14 -10.01 13.62 -5.69
C ASN A 14 -11.17 13.95 -6.62
N ALA A 15 -11.85 12.91 -7.11
CA ALA A 15 -13.12 13.02 -7.80
C ALA A 15 -14.08 11.95 -7.27
N ALA A 16 -15.29 12.34 -6.93
CA ALA A 16 -16.32 11.41 -6.50
C ALA A 16 -17.63 11.76 -7.18
N PHE A 17 -18.33 10.74 -7.64
CA PHE A 17 -19.65 10.87 -8.26
C PHE A 17 -20.56 9.77 -7.74
N THR A 18 -21.78 10.14 -7.38
CA THR A 18 -22.80 9.20 -6.95
C THR A 18 -24.10 9.49 -7.72
N TYR A 19 -24.68 8.44 -8.29
CA TYR A 19 -25.95 8.52 -8.99
C TYR A 19 -26.96 7.57 -8.36
N ASN A 20 -28.05 8.13 -7.83
CA ASN A 20 -29.05 7.40 -7.08
C ASN A 20 -30.35 7.27 -7.87
N ARG A 21 -30.89 6.05 -7.89
CA ARG A 21 -32.23 5.69 -8.36
C ARG A 21 -32.97 4.97 -7.24
N PRO A 22 -34.30 4.83 -7.30
CA PRO A 22 -35.08 4.17 -6.23
C PRO A 22 -34.63 2.75 -5.89
N LYS A 23 -34.10 2.01 -6.88
CA LYS A 23 -33.66 0.63 -6.72
C LYS A 23 -32.16 0.40 -6.96
N ALA A 24 -31.41 1.43 -7.32
CA ALA A 24 -29.99 1.31 -7.60
C ALA A 24 -29.23 2.59 -7.23
N SER A 25 -28.01 2.43 -6.73
CA SER A 25 -27.06 3.52 -6.52
C SER A 25 -25.72 3.14 -7.15
N TYR A 26 -25.12 4.07 -7.85
CA TYR A 26 -23.83 3.88 -8.50
C TYR A 26 -22.82 4.87 -7.92
N ARG A 27 -21.62 4.41 -7.66
CA ARG A 27 -20.52 5.21 -7.10
C ARG A 27 -19.31 5.13 -8.01
N PHE A 28 -18.68 6.26 -8.21
CA PHE A 28 -17.37 6.40 -8.82
C PHE A 28 -16.50 7.20 -7.86
N ILE A 29 -15.30 6.73 -7.59
CA ILE A 29 -14.31 7.41 -6.76
C ILE A 29 -12.96 7.31 -7.46
N TYR A 30 -12.31 8.43 -7.64
CA TYR A 30 -10.93 8.49 -8.11
C TYR A 30 -10.12 9.34 -7.17
N ASN A 31 -8.99 8.82 -6.70
CA ASN A 31 -8.03 9.55 -5.89
C ASN A 31 -6.64 9.38 -6.51
N THR A 32 -5.92 10.47 -6.58
CA THR A 32 -4.52 10.47 -6.98
C THR A 32 -3.68 11.19 -5.95
N LYS A 33 -2.48 10.70 -5.70
CA LYS A 33 -1.47 11.35 -4.87
C LYS A 33 -0.13 11.25 -5.58
N TYR A 34 0.53 12.38 -5.72
CA TYR A 34 1.94 12.47 -6.03
C TYR A 34 2.68 13.05 -4.82
N GLU A 35 3.82 12.47 -4.50
CA GLU A 35 4.67 12.90 -3.39
C GLU A 35 6.12 12.72 -3.79
N ASP A 36 6.92 13.75 -3.58
CA ASP A 36 8.37 13.66 -3.65
C ASP A 36 8.94 14.06 -2.29
N ASP A 37 9.89 13.30 -1.82
CA ASP A 37 10.63 13.60 -0.61
C ASP A 37 12.13 13.40 -0.80
N VAL A 38 12.91 14.24 -0.13
CA VAL A 38 14.36 14.12 -0.04
C VAL A 38 14.73 13.90 1.41
N VAL A 39 15.30 12.75 1.70
CA VAL A 39 15.72 12.36 3.05
C VAL A 39 17.24 12.34 3.12
N ASN A 40 17.82 13.09 4.05
CA ASN A 40 19.24 13.06 4.35
C ASN A 40 19.45 12.41 5.72
N THR A 41 20.30 11.41 5.77
CA THR A 41 20.62 10.68 7.00
C THR A 41 22.12 10.71 7.21
N THR A 42 22.56 11.05 8.42
CA THR A 42 23.95 10.93 8.85
C THR A 42 23.99 9.97 10.02
N LEU A 43 24.85 8.97 9.92
CA LEU A 43 25.07 7.99 10.97
C LEU A 43 26.56 7.94 11.30
N ASP A 44 26.91 8.21 12.55
CA ASP A 44 28.26 8.09 13.09
C ASP A 44 28.31 6.89 14.03
N ARG A 45 29.25 5.97 13.76
CA ARG A 45 29.50 4.78 14.57
C ARG A 45 30.98 4.71 14.96
N THR A 46 31.23 4.60 16.23
CA THR A 46 32.55 4.39 16.77
C THR A 46 32.65 3.03 17.47
N LEU A 47 33.59 2.21 17.07
CA LEU A 47 33.91 0.94 17.72
C LEU A 47 34.97 1.18 18.80
N HIS A 48 34.55 1.23 20.04
CA HIS A 48 35.42 1.59 21.18
C HIS A 48 36.63 0.69 21.38
N HIS A 49 36.56 -0.59 21.01
CA HIS A 49 37.68 -1.54 21.19
C HIS A 49 38.76 -1.41 20.12
N THR A 50 38.47 -0.82 18.96
CA THR A 50 39.41 -0.74 17.83
C THR A 50 39.75 0.69 17.44
N ALA A 51 39.18 1.70 18.13
CA ALA A 51 39.23 3.11 17.76
C ALA A 51 38.82 3.39 16.27
N ASN A 52 38.13 2.47 15.65
CA ASN A 52 37.64 2.63 14.28
C ASN A 52 36.34 3.43 14.28
N GLN A 53 36.26 4.41 13.42
CA GLN A 53 35.06 5.22 13.20
C GLN A 53 34.53 4.97 11.80
N THR A 54 33.22 4.88 11.68
CA THR A 54 32.53 4.85 10.40
C THR A 54 31.52 6.00 10.35
N LEU A 55 31.73 6.93 9.44
CA LEU A 55 30.79 7.99 9.12
C LEU A 55 30.04 7.61 7.87
N GLN A 56 28.73 7.50 7.98
CA GLN A 56 27.83 7.19 6.88
C GLN A 56 26.93 8.39 6.59
N LYS A 57 26.96 8.87 5.36
CA LYS A 57 26.04 9.91 4.87
C LYS A 57 25.17 9.30 3.77
N MET A 58 23.87 9.46 3.89
CA MET A 58 22.91 8.97 2.93
C MET A 58 21.99 10.10 2.50
N GLN A 59 21.80 10.23 1.19
CA GLN A 59 20.75 11.04 0.61
C GLN A 59 19.86 10.13 -0.23
N ALA A 60 18.57 10.15 0.05
CA ALA A 60 17.57 9.41 -0.71
C ALA A 60 16.53 10.39 -1.28
N THR A 61 16.29 10.29 -2.57
CA THR A 61 15.17 10.95 -3.24
C THR A 61 14.11 9.90 -3.52
N ARG A 62 12.89 10.16 -3.11
CA ARG A 62 11.78 9.24 -3.22
C ARG A 62 10.62 9.92 -3.95
N TYR A 63 10.14 9.26 -5.00
CA TYR A 63 8.95 9.68 -5.74
C TYR A 63 7.87 8.62 -5.56
N THR A 64 6.75 9.03 -4.97
CA THR A 64 5.58 8.17 -4.79
C THR A 64 4.44 8.68 -5.65
N TYR A 65 3.87 7.80 -6.44
CA TYR A 65 2.70 8.07 -7.24
C TYR A 65 1.64 7.00 -6.95
N ASN A 66 0.44 7.43 -6.55
CA ASN A 66 -0.62 6.51 -6.16
C ASN A 66 -1.93 6.93 -6.83
N ASN A 67 -2.53 6.01 -7.60
CA ASN A 67 -3.84 6.16 -8.18
C ASN A 67 -4.78 5.09 -7.63
N ASN A 68 -5.95 5.53 -7.18
CA ASN A 68 -7.01 4.65 -6.72
C ASN A 68 -8.28 4.95 -7.50
N LEU A 69 -8.82 3.94 -8.15
CA LEU A 69 -10.10 3.97 -8.84
C LEU A 69 -11.05 3.01 -8.12
N GLY A 70 -12.22 3.50 -7.76
CA GLY A 70 -13.31 2.71 -7.16
C GLY A 70 -14.59 2.87 -7.97
N LEU A 71 -15.22 1.75 -8.29
CA LEU A 71 -16.56 1.67 -8.88
C LEU A 71 -17.44 0.85 -7.96
N GLY A 72 -18.63 1.33 -7.65
CA GLY A 72 -19.58 0.61 -6.81
C GLY A 72 -20.98 0.67 -7.39
N ALA A 73 -21.74 -0.40 -7.16
CA ALA A 73 -23.16 -0.44 -7.49
C ALA A 73 -23.92 -1.16 -6.38
N ASP A 74 -24.94 -0.50 -5.86
CA ASP A 74 -25.84 -1.05 -4.85
C ASP A 74 -27.21 -1.24 -5.46
N PHE A 75 -27.75 -2.46 -5.42
CA PHE A 75 -29.06 -2.80 -5.94
C PHE A 75 -30.00 -3.18 -4.81
N ARG A 76 -31.12 -2.49 -4.70
CA ARG A 76 -32.24 -2.90 -3.85
C ARG A 76 -33.19 -3.76 -4.68
N ILE A 77 -32.98 -5.09 -4.62
CA ILE A 77 -33.80 -6.05 -5.39
C ILE A 77 -35.24 -5.97 -4.91
N ASN A 78 -35.46 -5.90 -3.59
CA ASN A 78 -36.72 -5.63 -2.94
C ASN A 78 -36.50 -5.12 -1.52
N SER A 79 -37.55 -4.98 -0.69
CA SER A 79 -37.44 -4.47 0.68
C SER A 79 -36.56 -5.32 1.63
N ARG A 80 -36.27 -6.58 1.27
CA ARG A 80 -35.50 -7.51 2.09
C ARG A 80 -34.15 -7.91 1.48
N ASN A 81 -33.93 -7.62 0.21
CA ASN A 81 -32.78 -8.14 -0.53
C ASN A 81 -31.98 -7.00 -1.13
N THR A 82 -30.71 -6.92 -0.80
CA THR A 82 -29.76 -5.99 -1.40
C THR A 82 -28.55 -6.73 -1.95
N LEU A 83 -28.03 -6.23 -3.07
CA LEU A 83 -26.82 -6.71 -3.71
C LEU A 83 -25.86 -5.53 -3.88
N ASN A 84 -24.63 -5.67 -3.42
CA ASN A 84 -23.58 -4.68 -3.56
C ASN A 84 -22.48 -5.28 -4.44
N LEU A 85 -22.00 -4.49 -5.39
CA LEU A 85 -20.88 -4.80 -6.25
C LEU A 85 -19.84 -3.68 -6.11
N ASP A 86 -18.60 -4.03 -5.84
CA ASP A 86 -17.50 -3.08 -5.78
C ASP A 86 -16.32 -3.59 -6.62
N LEU A 87 -15.73 -2.70 -7.39
CA LEU A 87 -14.50 -2.89 -8.13
C LEU A 87 -13.51 -1.80 -7.71
N LYS A 88 -12.29 -2.20 -7.34
CA LYS A 88 -11.24 -1.29 -6.92
C LYS A 88 -9.94 -1.60 -7.64
N CYS A 89 -9.33 -0.56 -8.19
CA CYS A 89 -8.02 -0.62 -8.82
C CYS A 89 -7.08 0.33 -8.10
N ILE A 90 -5.93 -0.17 -7.65
CA ILE A 90 -4.91 0.60 -6.94
C ILE A 90 -3.59 0.43 -7.69
N ILE A 91 -2.99 1.55 -8.09
CA ILE A 91 -1.76 1.57 -8.88
C ILE A 91 -0.73 2.47 -8.17
N PRO A 92 -0.06 1.97 -7.12
CA PRO A 92 1.06 2.65 -6.50
C PRO A 92 2.33 2.44 -7.32
N ARG A 93 3.12 3.48 -7.44
CA ARG A 93 4.49 3.47 -7.98
C ARG A 93 5.41 4.18 -7.01
N LEU A 94 6.55 3.59 -6.75
CA LEU A 94 7.58 4.17 -5.89
C LEU A 94 8.92 4.06 -6.60
N ASN A 95 9.57 5.20 -6.80
CA ASN A 95 10.95 5.26 -7.27
C ASN A 95 11.82 5.83 -6.15
N VAL A 96 12.89 5.14 -5.81
CA VAL A 96 13.87 5.55 -4.81
C VAL A 96 15.24 5.57 -5.45
N SER A 97 15.89 6.72 -5.41
CA SER A 97 17.30 6.88 -5.78
C SER A 97 18.07 7.26 -4.51
N GLN A 98 19.05 6.46 -4.15
CA GLN A 98 19.76 6.57 -2.89
C GLN A 98 21.26 6.62 -3.13
N ASN A 99 21.88 7.70 -2.67
CA ASN A 99 23.33 7.85 -2.62
C ASN A 99 23.81 7.64 -1.18
N LEU A 100 24.80 6.79 -1.02
CA LEU A 100 25.39 6.44 0.24
C LEU A 100 26.90 6.62 0.18
N GLN A 101 27.44 7.39 1.08
CA GLN A 101 28.88 7.57 1.27
C GLN A 101 29.29 7.04 2.63
N ASN A 102 30.20 6.07 2.66
CA ASN A 102 30.80 5.52 3.86
C ASN A 102 32.24 5.99 3.95
N THR A 103 32.60 6.63 5.05
CA THR A 103 33.99 6.98 5.37
C THR A 103 34.43 6.16 6.57
N PHE A 104 35.47 5.37 6.39
CA PHE A 104 36.08 4.53 7.41
C PHE A 104 37.38 5.20 7.85
N VAL A 105 37.56 5.41 9.14
CA VAL A 105 38.75 6.03 9.75
C VAL A 105 39.26 5.11 10.84
N GLY A 106 40.51 4.74 10.80
CA GLY A 106 41.14 3.94 11.86
C GLY A 106 42.52 3.41 11.51
N HIS A 107 43.41 3.37 12.47
CA HIS A 107 44.77 2.74 12.47
C HIS A 107 45.54 2.80 11.13
N GLY A 108 45.63 4.01 10.52
CA GLY A 108 46.37 4.20 9.27
C GLY A 108 45.64 3.76 8.01
N PHE A 109 44.35 3.52 8.11
CA PHE A 109 43.51 3.15 6.99
C PHE A 109 42.30 4.09 6.93
N ASP A 110 42.34 5.04 6.01
CA ASP A 110 41.23 5.91 5.70
C ASP A 110 40.69 5.55 4.32
N LYS A 111 39.43 5.14 4.25
CA LYS A 111 38.76 4.78 2.99
C LYS A 111 37.41 5.45 2.92
N THR A 112 37.11 6.05 1.78
CA THR A 112 35.77 6.49 1.43
C THR A 112 35.24 5.59 0.31
N GLU A 113 34.00 5.14 0.46
CA GLU A 113 33.30 4.27 -0.48
C GLU A 113 31.95 4.91 -0.84
N SER A 114 31.70 5.08 -2.12
CA SER A 114 30.43 5.57 -2.66
C SER A 114 29.57 4.44 -3.18
N ARG A 115 28.32 4.41 -2.75
CA ARG A 115 27.31 3.47 -3.22
C ARG A 115 26.10 4.25 -3.75
N HIS A 116 25.55 3.76 -4.82
CA HIS A 116 24.31 4.25 -5.37
C HIS A 116 23.33 3.09 -5.55
N ASN A 117 22.06 3.34 -5.25
CA ASN A 117 21.01 2.32 -5.35
C ASN A 117 19.75 2.94 -5.95
N ASP A 118 19.30 2.39 -7.07
CA ASP A 118 18.03 2.75 -7.69
C ASP A 118 17.05 1.60 -7.54
N VAL A 119 15.89 1.90 -6.99
CA VAL A 119 14.80 0.94 -6.80
C VAL A 119 13.53 1.52 -7.39
N THR A 120 12.91 0.76 -8.28
CA THR A 120 11.56 1.05 -8.76
C THR A 120 10.62 -0.02 -8.24
N TRP A 121 9.53 0.38 -7.64
CA TRP A 121 8.49 -0.54 -7.18
C TRP A 121 7.17 -0.19 -7.85
N ASN A 122 6.75 -1.06 -8.76
CA ASN A 122 5.45 -1.02 -9.41
C ASN A 122 4.57 -2.11 -8.80
N ARG A 123 3.40 -1.75 -8.35
CA ARG A 123 2.42 -2.69 -7.83
C ARG A 123 1.04 -2.27 -8.32
N GLU A 124 0.33 -3.21 -8.89
CA GLU A 124 -1.04 -3.02 -9.33
C GLU A 124 -1.92 -3.99 -8.55
N ASN A 125 -3.05 -3.53 -8.06
CA ASN A 125 -4.02 -4.36 -7.35
C ASN A 125 -5.39 -4.12 -7.95
N LEU A 126 -6.03 -5.20 -8.41
CA LEU A 126 -7.42 -5.21 -8.83
C LEU A 126 -8.20 -6.07 -7.84
N GLU A 127 -9.22 -5.49 -7.22
CA GLU A 127 -10.09 -6.15 -6.26
C GLU A 127 -11.54 -6.03 -6.72
N ALA A 128 -12.27 -7.15 -6.74
CA ALA A 128 -13.70 -7.18 -6.96
C ALA A 128 -14.38 -7.83 -5.75
N THR A 129 -15.47 -7.23 -5.32
CA THR A 129 -16.29 -7.71 -4.20
C THR A 129 -17.74 -7.78 -4.60
N ILE A 130 -18.41 -8.86 -4.22
CA ILE A 130 -19.85 -9.04 -4.28
C ILE A 130 -20.36 -9.31 -2.88
N ALA A 131 -21.40 -8.59 -2.45
CA ALA A 131 -22.05 -8.83 -1.19
C ALA A 131 -23.56 -8.86 -1.35
N TYR A 132 -24.17 -9.89 -0.81
CA TYR A 132 -25.62 -10.05 -0.79
C TYR A 132 -26.09 -10.05 0.66
N LYS A 133 -27.14 -9.26 0.92
CA LYS A 133 -27.80 -9.20 2.23
C LYS A 133 -29.27 -9.54 2.11
N HIS A 134 -29.73 -10.46 2.97
CA HIS A 134 -31.14 -10.83 3.12
C HIS A 134 -31.64 -10.49 4.52
N ILE A 135 -32.71 -9.69 4.60
CA ILE A 135 -33.40 -9.38 5.86
C ILE A 135 -34.43 -10.46 6.11
N ILE A 136 -34.14 -11.35 7.08
CA ILE A 136 -35.08 -12.43 7.49
C ILE A 136 -36.27 -11.81 8.20
N LYS A 137 -36.02 -10.95 9.18
CA LYS A 137 -37.05 -10.22 9.91
C LYS A 137 -36.61 -8.76 10.06
N PRO A 138 -37.38 -7.80 9.54
CA PRO A 138 -37.05 -6.38 9.61
C PRO A 138 -36.61 -5.97 11.02
N GLU A 139 -35.53 -5.20 11.12
CA GLU A 139 -34.95 -4.66 12.34
C GLU A 139 -34.45 -5.69 13.37
N ILE A 140 -34.72 -6.99 13.16
CA ILE A 140 -34.42 -8.06 14.11
C ILE A 140 -33.29 -8.96 13.61
N SER A 141 -33.38 -9.48 12.38
CA SER A 141 -32.39 -10.45 11.91
C SER A 141 -32.11 -10.34 10.43
N ASP A 142 -30.84 -10.50 10.09
CA ASP A 142 -30.36 -10.56 8.71
C ASP A 142 -29.23 -11.59 8.55
N ILE A 143 -29.02 -11.97 7.31
CA ILE A 143 -27.89 -12.78 6.87
C ILE A 143 -27.20 -12.04 5.73
N SER A 144 -25.87 -12.06 5.72
CA SER A 144 -25.09 -11.54 4.62
C SER A 144 -24.03 -12.53 4.16
N ILE A 145 -23.79 -12.55 2.85
CA ILE A 145 -22.74 -13.33 2.21
C ILE A 145 -21.90 -12.36 1.40
N LYS A 146 -20.58 -12.41 1.60
CA LYS A 146 -19.62 -11.58 0.89
C LYS A 146 -18.55 -12.45 0.26
N GLY A 147 -18.35 -12.30 -1.04
CA GLY A 147 -17.23 -12.87 -1.79
C GLY A 147 -16.31 -11.77 -2.28
N SER A 148 -15.00 -11.98 -2.21
CA SER A 148 -14.02 -11.09 -2.81
C SER A 148 -12.92 -11.85 -3.52
N ILE A 149 -12.43 -11.25 -4.59
CA ILE A 149 -11.26 -11.69 -5.34
C ILE A 149 -10.30 -10.51 -5.47
N SER A 150 -9.01 -10.77 -5.33
CA SER A 150 -7.97 -9.77 -5.52
C SER A 150 -6.82 -10.36 -6.31
N LYS A 151 -6.36 -9.64 -7.32
CA LYS A 151 -5.17 -9.94 -8.10
C LYS A 151 -4.18 -8.81 -7.94
N ILE A 152 -2.98 -9.17 -7.52
CA ILE A 152 -1.87 -8.23 -7.36
C ILE A 152 -0.81 -8.58 -8.40
N TRP A 153 -0.27 -7.56 -9.07
CA TRP A 153 0.92 -7.66 -9.91
C TRP A 153 1.98 -6.78 -9.29
N GLY A 154 3.14 -7.34 -9.01
CA GLY A 154 4.26 -6.62 -8.42
C GLY A 154 5.54 -6.83 -9.21
N HIS A 155 6.28 -5.76 -9.46
CA HIS A 155 7.57 -5.77 -10.12
C HIS A 155 8.49 -4.76 -9.45
N ARG A 156 9.68 -5.21 -9.04
CA ARG A 156 10.64 -4.40 -8.28
C ARG A 156 12.06 -4.61 -8.81
N PRO A 157 12.46 -3.94 -9.88
CA PRO A 157 13.86 -3.87 -10.28
C PRO A 157 14.66 -3.02 -9.28
N SER A 158 15.88 -3.43 -9.00
CA SER A 158 16.82 -2.72 -8.15
C SER A 158 18.21 -2.81 -8.76
N TYR A 159 18.92 -1.70 -8.80
CA TYR A 159 20.27 -1.58 -9.36
C TYR A 159 21.21 -1.02 -8.28
N TYR A 160 22.32 -1.70 -8.07
CA TYR A 160 23.31 -1.34 -7.08
C TYR A 160 24.62 -1.01 -7.76
N PHE A 161 25.17 0.15 -7.45
CA PHE A 161 26.42 0.65 -7.98
C PHE A 161 27.41 0.87 -6.86
N LEU A 162 28.66 0.50 -7.09
CA LEU A 162 29.81 0.75 -6.23
C LEU A 162 30.85 1.54 -7.03
N GLU A 163 31.26 2.72 -6.53
CA GLU A 163 32.19 3.61 -7.23
C GLU A 163 31.81 3.86 -8.71
N GLY A 164 30.49 4.00 -8.96
CA GLY A 164 29.94 4.24 -10.29
C GLY A 164 29.76 3.00 -11.18
N ASN A 165 30.24 1.83 -10.75
CA ASN A 165 30.08 0.59 -11.49
C ASN A 165 28.89 -0.22 -11.00
N GLU A 166 28.06 -0.74 -11.89
CA GLU A 166 26.97 -1.66 -11.52
C GLU A 166 27.58 -2.97 -11.00
N VAL A 167 27.35 -3.26 -9.72
CA VAL A 167 27.87 -4.47 -9.06
C VAL A 167 26.82 -5.51 -8.82
N ASN A 168 25.54 -5.11 -8.81
CA ASN A 168 24.43 -6.02 -8.63
C ASN A 168 23.16 -5.47 -9.27
N ARG A 169 22.37 -6.39 -9.83
CA ARG A 169 21.02 -6.13 -10.33
C ARG A 169 20.07 -7.17 -9.76
N SER A 170 19.00 -6.73 -9.15
CA SER A 170 17.94 -7.61 -8.67
C SER A 170 16.63 -7.26 -9.34
N ASN A 171 15.87 -8.28 -9.63
CA ASN A 171 14.51 -8.13 -10.13
C ASN A 171 13.61 -9.08 -9.33
N SER A 172 12.80 -8.53 -8.47
CA SER A 172 11.84 -9.28 -7.68
C SER A 172 10.42 -8.90 -8.05
N GLY A 173 9.53 -9.86 -7.98
CA GLY A 173 8.13 -9.63 -8.31
C GLY A 173 7.27 -10.82 -7.95
N GLY A 174 5.97 -10.63 -8.07
CA GLY A 174 5.00 -11.68 -7.80
C GLY A 174 3.61 -11.25 -8.24
N SER A 175 2.74 -12.24 -8.42
CA SER A 175 1.37 -11.99 -8.83
C SER A 175 0.39 -12.85 -8.03
N PRO A 176 0.29 -12.65 -6.71
CA PRO A 176 -0.64 -13.41 -5.87
C PRO A 176 -2.09 -13.17 -6.29
N PHE A 177 -2.86 -14.23 -6.19
CA PHE A 177 -4.31 -14.23 -6.35
C PHE A 177 -4.93 -14.61 -5.02
N ILE A 178 -5.84 -13.79 -4.52
CA ILE A 178 -6.45 -13.95 -3.20
C ILE A 178 -7.95 -14.02 -3.39
N THR A 179 -8.58 -15.00 -2.76
CA THR A 179 -10.03 -15.13 -2.68
C THR A 179 -10.47 -15.17 -1.23
N ALA A 180 -11.62 -14.63 -0.93
CA ALA A 180 -12.22 -14.77 0.37
C ALA A 180 -13.74 -14.91 0.24
N LEU A 181 -14.32 -15.76 1.10
CA LEU A 181 -15.76 -15.89 1.26
C LEU A 181 -16.09 -15.72 2.75
N GLN A 182 -17.10 -14.90 3.02
CA GLN A 182 -17.55 -14.61 4.38
C GLN A 182 -19.07 -14.74 4.43
N GLY A 183 -19.59 -15.37 5.48
CA GLY A 183 -21.00 -15.42 5.80
C GLY A 183 -21.25 -14.92 7.21
N ASP A 184 -22.21 -14.03 7.39
CA ASP A 184 -22.56 -13.45 8.69
C ASP A 184 -24.07 -13.56 8.92
N TYR A 185 -24.44 -13.89 10.15
CA TYR A 185 -25.80 -13.83 10.65
C TYR A 185 -25.88 -12.89 11.84
N THR A 186 -26.87 -12.00 11.83
CA THR A 186 -27.09 -11.06 12.94
C THR A 186 -28.52 -11.18 13.45
N ARG A 187 -28.70 -11.19 14.77
CA ARG A 187 -30.02 -11.15 15.42
C ARG A 187 -30.01 -10.25 16.65
N LYS A 188 -30.96 -9.32 16.68
CA LYS A 188 -31.20 -8.43 17.81
C LYS A 188 -32.21 -9.06 18.78
N TYR A 189 -31.90 -8.99 20.04
CA TYR A 189 -32.76 -9.36 21.17
C TYR A 189 -33.01 -8.13 22.04
N LYS A 190 -33.97 -8.19 22.95
CA LYS A 190 -34.24 -7.09 23.91
C LYS A 190 -33.02 -6.70 24.76
N VAL A 191 -32.15 -7.63 25.02
CA VAL A 191 -30.97 -7.46 25.91
C VAL A 191 -29.63 -7.35 25.15
N GLY A 192 -29.62 -7.40 23.82
CA GLY A 192 -28.37 -7.32 23.06
C GLY A 192 -28.48 -7.82 21.62
N VAL A 193 -27.34 -7.92 20.97
CA VAL A 193 -27.20 -8.39 19.58
C VAL A 193 -26.34 -9.64 19.55
N LEU A 194 -26.83 -10.70 18.96
CA LEU A 194 -26.05 -11.91 18.64
C LEU A 194 -25.56 -11.79 17.20
N GLY A 195 -24.26 -11.93 17.00
CA GLY A 195 -23.63 -12.08 15.70
C GLY A 195 -22.87 -13.41 15.63
N ALA A 196 -23.00 -14.12 14.52
CA ALA A 196 -22.23 -15.32 14.21
C ALA A 196 -21.79 -15.25 12.74
N GLY A 197 -20.53 -15.62 12.46
CA GLY A 197 -20.01 -15.59 11.11
C GLY A 197 -18.83 -16.52 10.92
N ALA A 198 -18.55 -16.84 9.67
CA ALA A 198 -17.39 -17.61 9.24
C ALA A 198 -16.74 -16.96 8.02
N LYS A 199 -15.42 -17.06 7.93
CA LYS A 199 -14.62 -16.56 6.82
C LYS A 199 -13.57 -17.61 6.41
N VAL A 200 -13.45 -17.80 5.10
CA VAL A 200 -12.43 -18.66 4.47
C VAL A 200 -11.60 -17.79 3.52
#